data_d4e19346a6c72e0aafa0aa309153d72a
#
_entry.id   d4e19346a6c72e0aafa0aa309153d72a
#
_cell.length_a   1.000
_cell.length_b   1.000
_cell.length_c   1.000
_cell.angle_alpha   90.00
_cell.angle_beta   90.00
_cell.angle_gamma   90.00
#
_symmetry.space_group_name_H-M   'P 1'
#
loop_
_entity.id
_entity.type
_entity.pdbx_description
1 polymer ?
#
loop_
_entity_poly.entity_id
_entity_poly.type
_entity_poly.pdbx_seq_one_letter_code
_entity_poly.pdbx_strand_id
1 'polypeptide(L)'
;VEQGFGTSDAILISDGTMHVIDYKHGLGILVSAEDNSQMKCYALGALELFDDIYDIDTVSMTIYQPRRQNVSTYEVSKDDLYQWADEVLKPTADLAFAGDGNFLCGEWCGFCKAKHECRARSEANLLLAQHDFKLPPLLTDSEIEVILSRVDELVSWAGDIKEYALQQAISGKEWTGWKLVEGRSNRRYTSEDAVSKAVKAACLLYTSPSPRDRSVS
;
A
#
# COMPACT_ATOMS: atom_id res chain seq x y z
N VAL A 1 -15.86 13.65 -10.98
CA VAL A 1 -16.11 13.30 -9.56
C VAL A 1 -15.92 14.58 -8.76
N GLU A 2 -16.98 15.10 -8.17
CA GLU A 2 -16.89 16.24 -7.25
C GLU A 2 -15.85 15.93 -6.15
N GLN A 3 -14.90 16.86 -5.91
CA GLN A 3 -13.82 16.72 -4.94
C GLN A 3 -12.72 15.67 -5.29
N GLY A 4 -12.74 15.07 -6.48
CA GLY A 4 -11.63 14.26 -6.95
C GLY A 4 -10.44 15.17 -7.28
N PHE A 5 -9.26 14.90 -6.69
CA PHE A 5 -8.03 15.61 -7.03
C PHE A 5 -6.84 14.63 -7.02
N GLY A 6 -5.81 14.99 -7.74
CA GLY A 6 -4.56 14.23 -7.77
C GLY A 6 -3.43 15.14 -8.22
N THR A 7 -2.20 14.68 -8.04
CA THR A 7 -0.99 15.39 -8.46
C THR A 7 -0.19 14.47 -9.37
N SER A 8 0.03 14.92 -10.60
CA SER A 8 0.96 14.28 -11.54
C SER A 8 2.35 14.88 -11.36
N ASP A 9 3.40 14.08 -11.48
CA ASP A 9 4.77 14.56 -11.32
C ASP A 9 5.24 15.40 -12.50
N ALA A 10 4.88 15.03 -13.74
CA ALA A 10 5.20 15.80 -14.92
C ALA A 10 4.16 15.62 -16.03
N ILE A 11 3.89 16.71 -16.76
CA ILE A 11 3.07 16.74 -17.95
C ILE A 11 3.86 17.45 -19.06
N LEU A 12 3.92 16.85 -20.23
CA LEU A 12 4.54 17.40 -21.43
C LEU A 12 3.52 17.32 -22.58
N ILE A 13 3.37 18.39 -23.35
CA ILE A 13 2.46 18.41 -24.49
C ILE A 13 3.25 18.79 -25.72
N SER A 14 3.22 17.95 -26.74
CA SER A 14 3.92 18.15 -28.00
C SER A 14 3.23 17.35 -29.11
N ASP A 15 3.11 17.96 -30.27
CA ASP A 15 2.67 17.30 -31.53
C ASP A 15 1.36 16.51 -31.37
N GLY A 16 0.34 17.10 -30.72
CA GLY A 16 -0.95 16.46 -30.52
C GLY A 16 -0.97 15.36 -29.44
N THR A 17 0.16 15.14 -28.77
CA THR A 17 0.26 14.14 -27.71
C THR A 17 0.51 14.80 -26.35
N MET A 18 -0.29 14.42 -25.36
CA MET A 18 -0.08 14.76 -23.96
C MET A 18 0.58 13.59 -23.23
N HIS A 19 1.80 13.81 -22.73
CA HIS A 19 2.55 12.84 -21.93
C HIS A 19 2.33 13.12 -20.44
N VAL A 20 1.80 12.15 -19.72
CA VAL A 20 1.64 12.17 -18.25
C VAL A 20 2.64 11.21 -17.66
N ILE A 21 3.54 11.70 -16.82
CA ILE A 21 4.63 10.91 -16.27
C ILE A 21 4.49 10.87 -14.75
N ASP A 22 4.59 9.68 -14.19
CA ASP A 22 4.57 9.42 -12.74
C ASP A 22 5.90 8.75 -12.33
N TYR A 23 6.61 9.40 -11.41
CA TYR A 23 7.92 8.96 -10.91
C TYR A 23 7.78 8.20 -9.60
N LYS A 24 8.10 6.91 -9.61
CA LYS A 24 8.04 6.06 -8.42
C LYS A 24 9.43 5.66 -7.92
N HIS A 25 9.94 6.37 -6.92
CA HIS A 25 11.30 6.19 -6.40
C HIS A 25 11.49 4.91 -5.56
N GLY A 26 10.44 4.36 -4.96
CA GLY A 26 10.51 3.21 -4.05
C GLY A 26 10.97 1.91 -4.73
N LEU A 27 11.48 0.96 -3.93
CA LEU A 27 11.72 -0.44 -4.33
C LEU A 27 10.46 -1.32 -4.22
N GLY A 28 9.28 -0.72 -4.04
CA GLY A 28 8.02 -1.42 -3.88
C GLY A 28 7.64 -2.34 -5.05
N ILE A 29 6.37 -2.56 -5.26
CA ILE A 29 5.83 -3.43 -6.33
C ILE A 29 6.14 -2.82 -7.69
N LEU A 30 6.43 -3.68 -8.68
CA LEU A 30 6.53 -3.29 -10.08
C LEU A 30 5.15 -2.84 -10.57
N VAL A 31 5.05 -1.65 -11.16
CA VAL A 31 3.78 -1.08 -11.61
C VAL A 31 3.80 -0.91 -13.12
N SER A 32 2.75 -1.37 -13.80
CA SER A 32 2.52 -1.15 -15.23
C SER A 32 1.70 0.13 -15.43
N ALA A 33 2.00 0.84 -16.52
CA ALA A 33 1.16 1.92 -17.01
C ALA A 33 -0.06 1.40 -17.80
N GLU A 34 0.01 0.15 -18.30
CA GLU A 34 -1.06 -0.45 -19.07
C GLU A 34 -2.34 -0.53 -18.25
N ASP A 35 -3.38 0.07 -18.78
CA ASP A 35 -4.73 0.15 -18.18
C ASP A 35 -4.75 0.67 -16.71
N ASN A 36 -3.76 1.44 -16.33
CA ASN A 36 -3.60 1.94 -14.97
C ASN A 36 -4.60 3.07 -14.65
N SER A 37 -5.54 2.81 -13.75
CA SER A 37 -6.60 3.75 -13.39
C SER A 37 -6.09 5.05 -12.76
N GLN A 38 -4.99 5.02 -11.99
CA GLN A 38 -4.37 6.22 -11.44
C GLN A 38 -3.84 7.13 -12.55
N MET A 39 -3.14 6.56 -13.52
CA MET A 39 -2.61 7.29 -14.65
C MET A 39 -3.72 7.88 -15.53
N LYS A 40 -4.79 7.10 -15.78
CA LYS A 40 -5.98 7.58 -16.49
C LYS A 40 -6.66 8.75 -15.77
N CYS A 41 -6.78 8.70 -14.45
CA CYS A 41 -7.33 9.81 -13.66
C CYS A 41 -6.45 11.07 -13.74
N TYR A 42 -5.13 10.93 -13.69
CA TYR A 42 -4.21 12.06 -13.86
C TYR A 42 -4.33 12.66 -15.26
N ALA A 43 -4.42 11.80 -16.27
CA ALA A 43 -4.59 12.24 -17.65
C ALA A 43 -5.91 12.99 -17.89
N LEU A 44 -7.01 12.51 -17.32
CA LEU A 44 -8.31 13.23 -17.39
C LEU A 44 -8.24 14.61 -16.72
N GLY A 45 -7.63 14.69 -15.53
CA GLY A 45 -7.44 15.97 -14.85
C GLY A 45 -6.52 16.92 -15.63
N ALA A 46 -5.53 16.40 -16.34
CA ALA A 46 -4.68 17.21 -17.21
C ALA A 46 -5.41 17.68 -18.48
N LEU A 47 -6.22 16.82 -19.11
CA LEU A 47 -7.06 17.21 -20.24
C LEU A 47 -8.03 18.34 -19.86
N GLU A 48 -8.66 18.28 -18.70
CA GLU A 48 -9.55 19.34 -18.20
C GLU A 48 -8.86 20.71 -18.12
N LEU A 49 -7.54 20.72 -17.87
CA LEU A 49 -6.77 21.96 -17.75
C LEU A 49 -6.19 22.44 -19.09
N PHE A 50 -5.87 21.54 -20.01
CA PHE A 50 -5.02 21.86 -21.16
C PHE A 50 -5.67 21.62 -22.52
N ASP A 51 -6.78 20.87 -22.64
CA ASP A 51 -7.41 20.51 -23.92
C ASP A 51 -7.95 21.74 -24.68
N ASP A 52 -8.41 22.76 -23.97
CA ASP A 52 -8.85 24.03 -24.57
C ASP A 52 -7.69 24.90 -25.09
N ILE A 53 -6.46 24.61 -24.68
CA ILE A 53 -5.26 25.39 -25.01
C ILE A 53 -4.43 24.70 -26.10
N TYR A 54 -4.40 23.39 -26.08
CA TYR A 54 -3.62 22.55 -26.99
C TYR A 54 -4.53 21.57 -27.71
N ASP A 55 -4.25 21.34 -28.98
CA ASP A 55 -4.95 20.33 -29.79
C ASP A 55 -4.37 18.95 -29.45
N ILE A 56 -5.05 18.23 -28.56
CA ILE A 56 -4.58 16.94 -27.99
C ILE A 56 -5.47 15.83 -28.59
N ASP A 57 -4.86 14.87 -29.30
CA ASP A 57 -5.53 13.69 -29.85
C ASP A 57 -5.18 12.41 -29.06
N THR A 58 -3.94 12.34 -28.58
CA THR A 58 -3.37 11.15 -27.93
C THR A 58 -2.87 11.47 -26.54
N VAL A 59 -3.06 10.53 -25.62
CA VAL A 59 -2.54 10.58 -24.26
C VAL A 59 -1.57 9.42 -24.03
N SER A 60 -0.33 9.76 -23.70
CA SER A 60 0.75 8.81 -23.40
C SER A 60 1.03 8.86 -21.89
N MET A 61 0.82 7.76 -21.21
CA MET A 61 0.97 7.63 -19.75
C MET A 61 2.20 6.79 -19.44
N THR A 62 3.17 7.34 -18.71
CA THR A 62 4.43 6.67 -18.38
C THR A 62 4.65 6.58 -16.87
N ILE A 63 4.91 5.39 -16.39
CA ILE A 63 5.40 5.12 -15.03
C ILE A 63 6.90 4.86 -15.10
N TYR A 64 7.67 5.67 -14.37
CA TYR A 64 9.12 5.58 -14.30
C TYR A 64 9.58 5.16 -12.91
N GLN A 65 10.12 3.92 -12.80
CA GLN A 65 10.63 3.34 -11.55
C GLN A 65 12.14 3.04 -11.70
N PRO A 66 13.04 4.03 -11.49
CA PRO A 66 14.47 3.85 -11.79
C PRO A 66 15.13 2.77 -10.95
N ARG A 67 14.78 2.65 -9.69
CA ARG A 67 15.34 1.64 -8.78
C ARG A 67 14.89 0.21 -9.11
N ARG A 68 13.85 0.06 -9.93
CA ARG A 68 13.36 -1.22 -10.45
C ARG A 68 13.75 -1.43 -11.91
N GLN A 69 14.47 -0.49 -12.52
CA GLN A 69 14.81 -0.48 -13.96
C GLN A 69 13.55 -0.63 -14.83
N ASN A 70 12.43 -0.04 -14.40
CA ASN A 70 11.15 -0.12 -15.08
C ASN A 70 10.75 1.22 -15.68
N VAL A 71 10.47 1.19 -16.96
CA VAL A 71 9.79 2.26 -17.70
C VAL A 71 8.62 1.61 -18.43
N SER A 72 7.42 1.91 -18.01
CA SER A 72 6.19 1.36 -18.59
C SER A 72 5.39 2.50 -19.18
N THR A 73 5.05 2.40 -20.47
CA THR A 73 4.26 3.41 -21.18
C THR A 73 3.02 2.75 -21.78
N TYR A 74 1.90 3.47 -21.70
CA TYR A 74 0.63 3.09 -22.30
C TYR A 74 0.00 4.29 -22.97
N GLU A 75 -0.48 4.11 -24.21
CA GLU A 75 -1.06 5.17 -25.02
C GLU A 75 -2.52 4.85 -25.34
N VAL A 76 -3.35 5.88 -25.28
CA VAL A 76 -4.77 5.81 -25.63
C VAL A 76 -5.16 7.06 -26.41
N SER A 77 -6.21 6.98 -27.21
CA SER A 77 -6.82 8.18 -27.77
C SER A 77 -7.53 9.00 -26.67
N LYS A 78 -7.65 10.29 -26.87
CA LYS A 78 -8.44 11.16 -25.98
C LYS A 78 -9.88 10.65 -25.86
N ASP A 79 -10.47 10.25 -26.98
CA ASP A 79 -11.86 9.76 -27.03
C ASP A 79 -12.04 8.47 -26.22
N ASP A 80 -11.13 7.50 -26.34
CA ASP A 80 -11.17 6.26 -25.56
C ASP A 80 -11.03 6.53 -24.05
N LEU A 81 -10.21 7.53 -23.70
CA LEU A 81 -10.05 7.92 -22.30
C LEU A 81 -11.32 8.57 -21.73
N TYR A 82 -12.00 9.43 -22.48
CA TYR A 82 -13.29 9.98 -22.10
C TYR A 82 -14.39 8.91 -22.06
N GLN A 83 -14.41 7.98 -23.01
CA GLN A 83 -15.33 6.85 -22.97
C GLN A 83 -15.14 6.02 -21.69
N TRP A 84 -13.89 5.70 -21.33
CA TRP A 84 -13.59 5.01 -20.08
C TRP A 84 -14.06 5.81 -18.85
N ALA A 85 -13.91 7.13 -18.88
CA ALA A 85 -14.39 7.98 -17.78
C ALA A 85 -15.90 7.92 -17.61
N ASP A 86 -16.65 7.91 -18.72
CA ASP A 86 -18.11 7.88 -18.70
C ASP A 86 -18.68 6.51 -18.37
N GLU A 87 -18.07 5.44 -18.92
CA GLU A 87 -18.59 4.07 -18.78
C GLU A 87 -18.11 3.36 -17.50
N VAL A 88 -16.92 3.71 -17.01
CA VAL A 88 -16.28 3.00 -15.89
C VAL A 88 -16.07 3.90 -14.69
N LEU A 89 -15.35 5.03 -14.85
CA LEU A 89 -14.92 5.85 -13.71
C LEU A 89 -16.12 6.50 -13.00
N LYS A 90 -16.98 7.20 -13.71
CA LYS A 90 -18.13 7.91 -13.11
C LYS A 90 -19.11 6.96 -12.42
N PRO A 91 -19.60 5.88 -13.06
CA PRO A 91 -20.51 4.94 -12.40
C PRO A 91 -19.90 4.27 -11.16
N THR A 92 -18.61 3.92 -11.25
CA THR A 92 -17.90 3.29 -10.12
C THR A 92 -17.73 4.28 -8.95
N ALA A 93 -17.40 5.54 -9.26
CA ALA A 93 -17.25 6.58 -8.25
C ALA A 93 -18.60 6.93 -7.58
N ASP A 94 -19.69 7.01 -8.36
CA ASP A 94 -21.02 7.26 -7.86
C ASP A 94 -21.49 6.13 -6.94
N LEU A 95 -21.26 4.87 -7.34
CA LEU A 95 -21.58 3.70 -6.51
C LEU A 95 -20.78 3.70 -5.21
N ALA A 96 -19.46 4.03 -5.28
CA ALA A 96 -18.61 4.13 -4.10
C ALA A 96 -19.05 5.27 -3.17
N PHE A 97 -19.45 6.42 -3.73
CA PHE A 97 -19.91 7.57 -2.97
C PHE A 97 -21.26 7.31 -2.28
N ALA A 98 -22.17 6.61 -2.95
CA ALA A 98 -23.45 6.18 -2.39
C ALA A 98 -23.28 5.12 -1.27
N GLY A 99 -22.15 4.42 -1.22
CA GLY A 99 -21.92 3.33 -0.27
C GLY A 99 -22.63 2.03 -0.63
N ASP A 100 -23.13 1.90 -1.86
CA ASP A 100 -23.91 0.75 -2.34
C ASP A 100 -23.05 -0.34 -3.03
N GLY A 101 -21.73 -0.15 -3.07
CA GLY A 101 -20.81 -1.08 -3.68
C GLY A 101 -20.60 -2.36 -2.86
N ASN A 102 -20.19 -3.44 -3.55
CA ASN A 102 -19.79 -4.69 -2.89
C ASN A 102 -18.36 -4.58 -2.34
N PHE A 103 -18.18 -5.03 -1.10
CA PHE A 103 -16.85 -5.14 -0.51
C PHE A 103 -16.17 -6.42 -0.97
N LEU A 104 -15.09 -6.27 -1.73
CA LEU A 104 -14.26 -7.39 -2.22
C LEU A 104 -12.87 -7.30 -1.61
N CYS A 105 -12.34 -8.46 -1.18
CA CYS A 105 -10.98 -8.55 -0.66
C CYS A 105 -9.96 -8.68 -1.79
N GLY A 106 -8.81 -8.02 -1.63
CA GLY A 106 -7.70 -8.05 -2.57
C GLY A 106 -6.47 -7.36 -2.01
N GLU A 107 -5.43 -7.23 -2.82
CA GLU A 107 -4.17 -6.57 -2.45
C GLU A 107 -4.35 -5.13 -1.98
N TRP A 108 -5.38 -4.45 -2.48
CA TRP A 108 -5.75 -3.09 -2.06
C TRP A 108 -6.19 -2.98 -0.60
N CYS A 109 -6.56 -4.10 0.06
CA CYS A 109 -6.92 -4.09 1.48
C CYS A 109 -5.79 -3.58 2.38
N GLY A 110 -4.53 -3.76 1.99
CA GLY A 110 -3.37 -3.24 2.70
C GLY A 110 -3.41 -1.72 2.91
N PHE A 111 -3.95 -0.97 1.95
CA PHE A 111 -4.05 0.50 1.95
C PHE A 111 -5.40 1.02 2.45
N CYS A 112 -6.38 0.15 2.66
CA CYS A 112 -7.74 0.54 3.05
C CYS A 112 -7.78 1.06 4.50
N LYS A 113 -8.34 2.25 4.71
CA LYS A 113 -8.48 2.84 6.06
C LYS A 113 -9.41 2.02 6.97
N ALA A 114 -10.43 1.35 6.40
CA ALA A 114 -11.38 0.51 7.13
C ALA A 114 -10.95 -0.97 7.22
N LYS A 115 -9.71 -1.31 6.87
CA LYS A 115 -9.21 -2.69 6.76
C LYS A 115 -9.37 -3.53 8.03
N HIS A 116 -9.36 -2.90 9.20
CA HIS A 116 -9.47 -3.54 10.52
C HIS A 116 -10.92 -3.82 10.94
N GLU A 117 -11.90 -3.11 10.36
CA GLU A 117 -13.35 -3.27 10.65
C GLU A 117 -14.10 -3.93 9.48
N CYS A 118 -13.44 -4.20 8.37
CA CYS A 118 -14.06 -4.73 7.16
C CYS A 118 -14.53 -6.18 7.37
N ARG A 119 -15.84 -6.38 7.34
CA ARG A 119 -16.46 -7.70 7.48
C ARG A 119 -16.05 -8.65 6.36
N ALA A 120 -16.05 -8.21 5.11
CA ALA A 120 -15.66 -9.05 3.97
C ALA A 120 -14.22 -9.55 4.10
N ARG A 121 -13.29 -8.69 4.55
CA ARG A 121 -11.90 -9.09 4.82
C ARG A 121 -11.81 -10.08 5.97
N SER A 122 -12.58 -9.87 7.04
CA SER A 122 -12.64 -10.77 8.18
C SER A 122 -13.18 -12.14 7.78
N GLU A 123 -14.27 -12.21 7.04
CA GLU A 123 -14.86 -13.46 6.55
C GLU A 123 -13.91 -14.22 5.63
N ALA A 124 -13.24 -13.54 4.70
CA ALA A 124 -12.27 -14.14 3.79
C ALA A 124 -11.08 -14.79 4.52
N ASN A 125 -10.59 -14.14 5.59
CA ASN A 125 -9.49 -14.69 6.41
C ASN A 125 -9.94 -15.82 7.34
N LEU A 126 -11.14 -15.71 7.92
CA LEU A 126 -11.70 -16.77 8.76
C LEU A 126 -12.07 -18.03 7.97
N LEU A 127 -12.48 -17.90 6.72
CA LEU A 127 -12.71 -19.06 5.83
C LEU A 127 -11.43 -19.88 5.64
N LEU A 128 -10.26 -19.24 5.60
CA LEU A 128 -9.00 -19.98 5.53
C LEU A 128 -8.78 -20.85 6.76
N ALA A 129 -9.06 -20.32 7.96
CA ALA A 129 -8.94 -21.07 9.21
C ALA A 129 -9.93 -22.22 9.34
N GLN A 130 -11.08 -22.17 8.65
CA GLN A 130 -12.10 -23.27 8.68
C GLN A 130 -11.67 -24.50 7.89
N HIS A 131 -10.69 -24.40 6.99
CA HIS A 131 -10.15 -25.55 6.25
C HIS A 131 -9.36 -26.52 7.15
N ASP A 132 -8.83 -26.05 8.28
CA ASP A 132 -7.93 -26.82 9.15
C ASP A 132 -8.63 -27.89 10.01
N PHE A 133 -9.98 -27.97 9.99
CA PHE A 133 -10.73 -28.90 10.82
C PHE A 133 -11.32 -30.08 10.07
N LYS A 134 -10.86 -30.35 8.84
CA LYS A 134 -11.29 -31.50 8.05
C LYS A 134 -10.44 -32.73 8.34
N LEU A 135 -11.04 -33.91 8.24
CA LEU A 135 -10.33 -35.19 8.28
C LEU A 135 -9.71 -35.49 6.90
N PRO A 136 -8.51 -36.05 6.84
CA PRO A 136 -7.66 -36.59 7.93
C PRO A 136 -7.02 -35.49 8.78
N PRO A 137 -6.54 -35.81 10.02
CA PRO A 137 -6.03 -34.82 11.00
C PRO A 137 -4.71 -34.16 10.59
N LEU A 138 -4.09 -34.59 9.50
CA LEU A 138 -2.86 -33.99 8.96
C LEU A 138 -3.16 -33.40 7.60
N LEU A 139 -2.61 -32.22 7.35
CA LEU A 139 -2.67 -31.56 6.06
C LEU A 139 -1.85 -32.30 5.01
N THR A 140 -2.36 -32.36 3.79
CA THR A 140 -1.61 -32.79 2.61
C THR A 140 -0.71 -31.67 2.10
N ASP A 141 0.32 -31.99 1.32
CA ASP A 141 1.22 -30.99 0.73
C ASP A 141 0.45 -29.98 -0.14
N SER A 142 -0.54 -30.42 -0.88
CA SER A 142 -1.39 -29.55 -1.71
C SER A 142 -2.24 -28.58 -0.88
N GLU A 143 -2.72 -28.99 0.29
CA GLU A 143 -3.42 -28.09 1.22
C GLU A 143 -2.46 -27.06 1.84
N ILE A 144 -1.25 -27.48 2.17
CA ILE A 144 -0.18 -26.58 2.65
C ILE A 144 0.18 -25.53 1.58
N GLU A 145 0.29 -25.90 0.31
CA GLU A 145 0.55 -24.96 -0.80
C GLU A 145 -0.56 -23.90 -0.91
N VAL A 146 -1.82 -24.29 -0.78
CA VAL A 146 -2.97 -23.36 -0.77
C VAL A 146 -2.90 -22.41 0.44
N ILE A 147 -2.59 -22.93 1.63
CA ILE A 147 -2.46 -22.12 2.84
C ILE A 147 -1.29 -21.13 2.69
N LEU A 148 -0.13 -21.58 2.20
CA LEU A 148 1.05 -20.73 2.01
C LEU A 148 0.78 -19.54 1.09
N SER A 149 -0.06 -19.68 0.08
CA SER A 149 -0.43 -18.57 -0.81
C SER A 149 -1.23 -17.46 -0.13
N ARG A 150 -1.80 -17.70 1.06
CA ARG A 150 -2.74 -16.80 1.75
C ARG A 150 -2.35 -16.47 3.19
N VAL A 151 -1.40 -17.20 3.78
CA VAL A 151 -1.06 -17.06 5.21
C VAL A 151 -0.53 -15.67 5.55
N ASP A 152 0.20 -15.02 4.66
CA ASP A 152 0.74 -13.69 4.88
C ASP A 152 -0.38 -12.64 5.04
N GLU A 153 -1.47 -12.76 4.27
CA GLU A 153 -2.64 -11.88 4.42
C GLU A 153 -3.36 -12.15 5.75
N LEU A 154 -3.48 -13.40 6.18
CA LEU A 154 -4.05 -13.75 7.48
C LEU A 154 -3.23 -13.15 8.63
N VAL A 155 -1.90 -13.24 8.56
CA VAL A 155 -0.99 -12.65 9.56
C VAL A 155 -1.10 -11.12 9.57
N SER A 156 -1.13 -10.51 8.40
CA SER A 156 -1.32 -9.06 8.23
C SER A 156 -2.65 -8.61 8.84
N TRP A 157 -3.74 -9.27 8.50
CA TRP A 157 -5.06 -8.97 9.06
C TRP A 157 -5.10 -9.11 10.59
N ALA A 158 -4.52 -10.18 11.15
CA ALA A 158 -4.44 -10.37 12.60
C ALA A 158 -3.62 -9.26 13.28
N GLY A 159 -2.57 -8.77 12.61
CA GLY A 159 -1.79 -7.61 13.04
C GLY A 159 -2.63 -6.32 13.08
N ASP A 160 -3.37 -6.04 12.01
CA ASP A 160 -4.24 -4.86 11.89
C ASP A 160 -5.31 -4.83 12.99
N ILE A 161 -5.93 -5.98 13.30
CA ILE A 161 -6.91 -6.08 14.41
C ILE A 161 -6.27 -5.77 15.77
N LYS A 162 -5.08 -6.32 16.04
CA LYS A 162 -4.36 -6.06 17.30
C LYS A 162 -3.97 -4.60 17.44
N GLU A 163 -3.46 -3.99 16.37
CA GLU A 163 -3.09 -2.57 16.37
C GLU A 163 -4.30 -1.67 16.60
N TYR A 164 -5.39 -1.92 15.87
CA TYR A 164 -6.65 -1.19 16.06
C TYR A 164 -7.15 -1.31 17.51
N ALA A 165 -7.19 -2.53 18.06
CA ALA A 165 -7.64 -2.76 19.41
C ALA A 165 -6.78 -2.01 20.43
N LEU A 166 -5.45 -1.98 20.23
CA LEU A 166 -4.51 -1.23 21.06
C LEU A 166 -4.78 0.28 20.99
N GLN A 167 -4.91 0.84 19.80
CA GLN A 167 -5.17 2.27 19.61
C GLN A 167 -6.51 2.70 20.24
N GLN A 168 -7.54 1.88 20.08
CA GLN A 168 -8.82 2.12 20.73
C GLN A 168 -8.74 2.04 22.27
N ALA A 169 -7.95 1.10 22.81
CA ALA A 169 -7.73 0.99 24.25
C ALA A 169 -6.95 2.18 24.82
N ILE A 170 -5.94 2.69 24.11
CA ILE A 170 -5.23 3.92 24.45
C ILE A 170 -6.19 5.14 24.47
N SER A 171 -7.18 5.16 23.56
CA SER A 171 -8.21 6.20 23.50
C SER A 171 -9.32 6.01 24.55
N GLY A 172 -9.23 5.00 25.44
CA GLY A 172 -10.14 4.78 26.53
C GLY A 172 -11.26 3.74 26.30
N LYS A 173 -11.25 3.03 25.15
CA LYS A 173 -12.20 1.94 24.89
C LYS A 173 -11.80 0.69 25.67
N GLU A 174 -12.74 0.11 26.40
CA GLU A 174 -12.56 -1.14 27.12
C GLU A 174 -12.93 -2.35 26.22
N TRP A 175 -12.10 -3.39 26.28
CA TRP A 175 -12.33 -4.66 25.60
C TRP A 175 -12.55 -5.76 26.65
N THR A 176 -13.69 -6.44 26.58
CA THR A 176 -14.01 -7.52 27.55
C THR A 176 -12.96 -8.64 27.51
N GLY A 177 -12.37 -8.94 28.65
CA GLY A 177 -11.32 -9.97 28.78
C GLY A 177 -9.90 -9.49 28.45
N TRP A 178 -9.71 -8.21 28.10
CA TRP A 178 -8.40 -7.62 27.77
C TRP A 178 -8.14 -6.39 28.63
N LYS A 179 -6.88 -6.18 28.97
CA LYS A 179 -6.46 -4.98 29.69
C LYS A 179 -5.20 -4.39 29.05
N LEU A 180 -5.15 -3.07 29.01
CA LEU A 180 -3.95 -2.36 28.61
C LEU A 180 -2.88 -2.53 29.68
N VAL A 181 -1.67 -2.93 29.26
CA VAL A 181 -0.50 -3.06 30.14
C VAL A 181 0.67 -2.33 29.50
N GLU A 182 1.54 -1.79 30.37
CA GLU A 182 2.77 -1.16 29.89
C GLU A 182 3.68 -2.22 29.24
N GLY A 183 4.12 -1.94 28.02
CA GLY A 183 5.01 -2.82 27.27
C GLY A 183 6.40 -2.90 27.91
N ARG A 184 7.15 -3.97 27.62
CA ARG A 184 8.56 -4.04 28.00
C ARG A 184 9.34 -2.93 27.32
N SER A 185 9.89 -2.00 28.09
CA SER A 185 10.81 -1.00 27.57
C SER A 185 12.19 -1.64 27.38
N ASN A 186 12.63 -1.76 26.13
CA ASN A 186 14.04 -2.05 25.87
C ASN A 186 14.85 -0.78 26.13
N ARG A 187 15.83 -0.87 27.01
CA ARG A 187 16.77 0.24 27.24
C ARG A 187 17.50 0.51 25.92
N ARG A 188 17.36 1.71 25.39
CA ARG A 188 18.11 2.19 24.24
C ARG A 188 18.95 3.38 24.66
N TYR A 189 20.14 3.46 24.12
CA TYR A 189 20.96 4.66 24.30
C TYR A 189 20.29 5.84 23.57
N THR A 190 20.18 6.95 24.23
CA THR A 190 19.59 8.19 23.66
C THR A 190 20.55 8.86 22.70
N SER A 191 21.85 8.61 22.81
CA SER A 191 22.88 9.15 21.93
C SER A 191 24.13 8.26 21.95
N GLU A 192 24.57 7.80 20.80
CA GLU A 192 25.80 7.02 20.63
C GLU A 192 27.04 7.84 21.04
N ASP A 193 27.04 9.15 20.77
CA ASP A 193 28.14 10.06 21.13
C ASP A 193 28.27 10.22 22.65
N ALA A 194 27.15 10.35 23.36
CA ALA A 194 27.14 10.45 24.79
C ALA A 194 27.68 9.16 25.46
N VAL A 195 27.28 8.00 24.92
CA VAL A 195 27.79 6.70 25.38
C VAL A 195 29.28 6.55 25.10
N SER A 196 29.72 6.90 23.88
CA SER A 196 31.14 6.86 23.50
C SER A 196 32.00 7.76 24.43
N LYS A 197 31.53 8.97 24.75
CA LYS A 197 32.21 9.86 25.70
C LYS A 197 32.26 9.28 27.11
N ALA A 198 31.16 8.72 27.59
CA ALA A 198 31.09 8.12 28.92
C ALA A 198 32.01 6.89 29.05
N VAL A 199 32.04 6.04 28.02
CA VAL A 199 32.91 4.84 27.97
C VAL A 199 34.38 5.26 27.92
N LYS A 200 34.73 6.27 27.14
CA LYS A 200 36.08 6.84 27.07
C LYS A 200 36.50 7.45 28.43
N ALA A 201 35.61 8.20 29.07
CA ALA A 201 35.87 8.81 30.36
C ALA A 201 36.03 7.76 31.50
N ALA A 202 35.34 6.63 31.38
CA ALA A 202 35.47 5.50 32.32
C ALA A 202 36.68 4.59 32.07
N CYS A 203 37.58 4.94 31.13
CA CYS A 203 38.72 4.13 30.70
C CYS A 203 38.38 2.72 30.22
N LEU A 204 37.15 2.50 29.71
CA LEU A 204 36.70 1.21 29.17
C LEU A 204 36.94 1.09 27.64
N LEU A 205 38.00 1.73 27.16
CA LEU A 205 38.35 1.80 25.73
C LEU A 205 38.58 0.43 25.09
N TYR A 206 38.92 -0.59 25.87
CA TYR A 206 39.17 -1.93 25.34
C TYR A 206 37.90 -2.79 25.18
N THR A 207 36.74 -2.29 25.59
CA THR A 207 35.45 -2.99 25.46
C THR A 207 34.55 -2.39 24.38
N SER A 208 35.07 -1.45 23.59
CA SER A 208 34.37 -0.96 22.41
C SER A 208 34.31 -2.09 21.38
N PRO A 209 33.13 -2.52 20.90
CA PRO A 209 33.04 -3.60 19.94
C PRO A 209 33.87 -3.27 18.68
N SER A 210 34.67 -4.23 18.25
CA SER A 210 35.43 -4.17 17.00
C SER A 210 34.46 -3.98 15.82
N PRO A 211 34.88 -3.32 14.73
CA PRO A 211 34.09 -3.29 13.50
C PRO A 211 33.65 -4.68 12.98
N ARG A 212 34.34 -5.75 13.40
CA ARG A 212 33.96 -7.14 13.10
C ARG A 212 32.76 -7.63 13.92
N ASP A 213 32.50 -7.05 15.09
CA ASP A 213 31.36 -7.46 15.94
C ASP A 213 30.03 -6.84 15.50
N ARG A 214 30.03 -5.96 14.49
CA ARG A 214 28.83 -5.34 13.91
C ARG A 214 28.13 -6.17 12.83
N SER A 215 28.68 -7.33 12.48
CA SER A 215 28.18 -8.17 11.37
C SER A 215 27.32 -9.35 11.82
N VAL A 216 26.89 -9.41 13.10
CA VAL A 216 26.03 -10.48 13.62
C VAL A 216 24.87 -9.88 14.38
N SER A 217 23.82 -9.50 13.63
CA SER A 217 22.43 -9.49 14.10
C SER A 217 21.50 -9.25 12.91
#